data_24a07a049066bf47d53e555ad0f6a347
#
_entry.id   24a07a049066bf47d53e555ad0f6a347
#
_cell.length_a   1.000
_cell.length_b   1.000
_cell.length_c   1.000
_cell.angle_alpha   90.00
_cell.angle_beta   90.00
_cell.angle_gamma   90.00
#
_symmetry.space_group_name_H-M   'P 1'
#
loop_
_entity.id
_entity.type
_entity.pdbx_description
1 polymer ?
#
loop_
_entity_poly.entity_id
_entity_poly.type
_entity_poly.pdbx_seq_one_letter_code
_entity_poly.pdbx_strand_id
1 'polypeptide(L)'
;MAITTKLGQIETRIRRDLVNDNEPDGYRWSPFQALSRIRKAVIEIVSDVNAWAGCDQATGKRIPNIESVLAPVKDACDAVPTDVIPPPDPDPAVVAELREIVLPIDDRYAEADAYLAAADLLETDNSDTVNAQTADRYRALGRELASK
;
A
#
# COMPACT_ATOMS: atom_id res chain seq x y z
N MET A 1 -21.16 -0.87 -5.03
CA MET A 1 -19.82 -0.83 -4.38
C MET A 1 -19.23 -2.22 -4.34
N ALA A 2 -17.98 -2.37 -4.76
CA ALA A 2 -17.27 -3.64 -4.71
C ALA A 2 -16.04 -3.51 -3.80
N ILE A 3 -15.87 -4.45 -2.89
CA ILE A 3 -14.70 -4.55 -2.01
C ILE A 3 -14.16 -5.96 -2.19
N THR A 4 -13.30 -6.13 -3.20
CA THR A 4 -12.78 -7.45 -3.60
C THR A 4 -11.29 -7.48 -3.86
N THR A 5 -10.63 -6.31 -3.93
CA THR A 5 -9.21 -6.24 -4.26
C THR A 5 -8.36 -6.64 -3.07
N LYS A 6 -7.47 -7.63 -3.26
CA LYS A 6 -6.56 -8.08 -2.21
C LYS A 6 -5.29 -7.23 -2.20
N LEU A 7 -4.68 -7.08 -1.03
CA LEU A 7 -3.42 -6.34 -0.89
C LEU A 7 -2.31 -6.90 -1.79
N GLY A 8 -2.26 -8.23 -1.95
CA GLY A 8 -1.29 -8.87 -2.84
C GLY A 8 -1.42 -8.46 -4.30
N GLN A 9 -2.64 -8.20 -4.75
CA GLN A 9 -2.89 -7.70 -6.12
C GLN A 9 -2.33 -6.29 -6.29
N ILE A 10 -2.50 -5.44 -5.30
CA ILE A 10 -1.95 -4.08 -5.32
C ILE A 10 -0.42 -4.12 -5.27
N GLU A 11 0.15 -4.97 -4.42
CA GLU A 11 1.60 -5.17 -4.33
C GLU A 11 2.18 -5.61 -5.69
N THR A 12 1.55 -6.57 -6.34
CA THR A 12 1.97 -7.04 -7.67
C THR A 12 1.95 -5.90 -8.69
N ARG A 13 0.88 -5.10 -8.69
CA ARG A 13 0.75 -3.94 -9.58
C ARG A 13 1.88 -2.95 -9.36
N ILE A 14 2.20 -2.65 -8.10
CA ILE A 14 3.27 -1.72 -7.74
C ILE A 14 4.62 -2.24 -8.25
N ARG A 15 4.96 -3.49 -7.91
CA ARG A 15 6.26 -4.06 -8.24
C ARG A 15 6.49 -4.19 -9.74
N ARG A 16 5.47 -4.67 -10.46
CA ARG A 16 5.59 -4.93 -11.89
C ARG A 16 5.60 -3.66 -12.72
N ASP A 17 4.68 -2.73 -12.43
CA ASP A 17 4.35 -1.66 -13.36
C ASP A 17 4.79 -0.27 -12.88
N LEU A 18 4.90 -0.04 -11.58
CA LEU A 18 5.13 1.31 -11.06
C LEU A 18 6.57 1.54 -10.59
N VAL A 19 7.18 0.58 -9.94
CA VAL A 19 8.54 0.73 -9.40
C VAL A 19 9.54 -0.24 -10.02
N ASN A 20 9.08 -1.14 -10.88
CA ASN A 20 9.91 -2.11 -11.59
C ASN A 20 10.81 -2.92 -10.64
N ASP A 21 10.24 -3.42 -9.56
CA ASP A 21 10.92 -4.21 -8.53
C ASP A 21 10.57 -5.68 -8.71
N ASN A 22 11.20 -6.33 -9.70
CA ASN A 22 10.85 -7.68 -10.12
C ASN A 22 11.94 -8.69 -9.77
N GLU A 23 11.52 -9.94 -9.46
CA GLU A 23 12.40 -11.10 -9.40
C GLU A 23 13.19 -11.29 -10.73
N PRO A 24 14.33 -12.02 -10.79
CA PRO A 24 14.69 -13.07 -9.83
C PRO A 24 15.73 -12.70 -8.78
N ASP A 25 16.33 -11.52 -8.82
CA ASP A 25 17.48 -11.21 -7.96
C ASP A 25 17.10 -10.77 -6.54
N GLY A 26 15.84 -10.92 -6.17
CA GLY A 26 15.29 -10.45 -4.91
C GLY A 26 14.66 -9.08 -5.05
N TYR A 27 13.75 -8.77 -4.16
CA TYR A 27 13.05 -7.50 -4.19
C TYR A 27 13.86 -6.40 -3.51
N ARG A 28 13.84 -5.22 -4.10
CA ARG A 28 14.44 -4.01 -3.55
C ARG A 28 13.77 -3.59 -2.23
N TRP A 29 12.45 -3.72 -2.18
CA TRP A 29 11.68 -3.48 -0.96
C TRP A 29 11.09 -4.78 -0.47
N SER A 30 11.18 -5.02 0.85
CA SER A 30 10.60 -6.23 1.43
C SER A 30 9.08 -6.24 1.28
N PRO A 31 8.45 -7.43 1.35
CA PRO A 31 6.99 -7.51 1.35
C PRO A 31 6.35 -6.65 2.44
N PHE A 32 6.93 -6.62 3.64
CA PHE A 32 6.39 -5.79 4.73
C PHE A 32 6.46 -4.30 4.41
N GLN A 33 7.55 -3.84 3.78
CA GLN A 33 7.64 -2.44 3.35
C GLN A 33 6.55 -2.09 2.34
N ALA A 34 6.38 -2.93 1.32
CA ALA A 34 5.35 -2.70 0.29
C ALA A 34 3.94 -2.69 0.89
N LEU A 35 3.61 -3.70 1.69
CA LEU A 35 2.29 -3.81 2.30
C LEU A 35 2.02 -2.67 3.30
N SER A 36 3.02 -2.27 4.05
CA SER A 36 2.93 -1.14 4.97
C SER A 36 2.59 0.16 4.24
N ARG A 37 3.16 0.38 3.05
CA ARG A 37 2.87 1.58 2.26
C ARG A 37 1.46 1.53 1.67
N ILE A 38 0.98 0.34 1.29
CA ILE A 38 -0.41 0.16 0.84
C ILE A 38 -1.37 0.52 1.98
N ARG A 39 -1.13 0.05 3.20
CA ARG A 39 -1.91 0.41 4.38
C ARG A 39 -1.92 1.92 4.63
N LYS A 40 -0.76 2.53 4.61
CA LYS A 40 -0.60 3.97 4.83
C LYS A 40 -1.35 4.78 3.78
N ALA A 41 -1.33 4.33 2.53
CA ALA A 41 -2.04 4.99 1.44
C ALA A 41 -3.55 4.95 1.62
N VAL A 42 -4.12 3.85 2.10
CA VAL A 42 -5.55 3.78 2.43
C VAL A 42 -5.90 4.84 3.47
N ILE A 43 -5.11 4.92 4.53
CA ILE A 43 -5.35 5.89 5.60
C ILE A 43 -5.24 7.33 5.07
N GLU A 44 -4.25 7.62 4.22
CA GLU A 44 -4.13 8.93 3.58
C GLU A 44 -5.34 9.27 2.73
N ILE A 45 -5.80 8.33 1.89
CA ILE A 45 -6.98 8.56 1.04
C ILE A 45 -8.19 8.93 1.89
N VAL A 46 -8.47 8.15 2.91
CA VAL A 46 -9.66 8.34 3.75
C VAL A 46 -9.57 9.58 4.63
N SER A 47 -8.38 9.90 5.13
CA SER A 47 -8.18 11.00 6.09
C SER A 47 -7.93 12.34 5.41
N ASP A 48 -7.12 12.35 4.33
CA ASP A 48 -6.56 13.60 3.81
C ASP A 48 -7.06 13.97 2.41
N VAL A 49 -7.51 12.99 1.62
CA VAL A 49 -7.86 13.23 0.21
C VAL A 49 -9.36 13.20 0.00
N ASN A 50 -10.03 12.14 0.46
CA ASN A 50 -11.44 11.92 0.18
C ASN A 50 -12.09 11.10 1.30
N ALA A 51 -12.71 11.78 2.25
CA ALA A 51 -13.41 11.12 3.36
C ALA A 51 -14.53 10.19 2.87
N TRP A 52 -15.13 10.48 1.72
CA TRP A 52 -16.16 9.64 1.12
C TRP A 52 -15.65 8.25 0.75
N ALA A 53 -14.36 8.12 0.45
CA ALA A 53 -13.74 6.81 0.19
C ALA A 53 -13.84 5.87 1.40
N GLY A 54 -13.90 6.41 2.60
CA GLY A 54 -14.10 5.63 3.84
C GLY A 54 -15.55 5.29 4.14
N CYS A 55 -16.47 5.59 3.23
CA CYS A 55 -17.90 5.34 3.40
C CYS A 55 -18.38 4.29 2.41
N ASP A 56 -19.41 3.55 2.82
CA ASP A 56 -20.15 2.68 1.91
C ASP A 56 -20.84 3.55 0.86
N GLN A 57 -20.51 3.34 -0.40
CA GLN A 57 -21.02 4.18 -1.52
C GLN A 57 -22.51 4.03 -1.72
N ALA A 58 -23.12 2.93 -1.27
CA ALA A 58 -24.55 2.69 -1.41
C ALA A 58 -25.37 3.36 -0.29
N THR A 59 -24.84 3.38 0.94
CA THR A 59 -25.56 3.87 2.13
C THR A 59 -25.07 5.20 2.65
N GLY A 60 -23.88 5.64 2.25
CA GLY A 60 -23.24 6.84 2.75
C GLY A 60 -22.69 6.72 4.18
N LYS A 61 -22.80 5.55 4.79
CA LYS A 61 -22.31 5.32 6.15
C LYS A 61 -20.84 4.99 6.14
N ARG A 62 -20.12 5.42 7.18
CA ARG A 62 -18.71 5.12 7.34
C ARG A 62 -18.48 3.61 7.46
N ILE A 63 -17.48 3.10 6.75
CA ILE A 63 -17.04 1.71 6.88
C ILE A 63 -16.36 1.57 8.25
N PRO A 64 -16.86 0.67 9.14
CA PRO A 64 -16.43 0.71 10.55
C PRO A 64 -15.06 0.07 10.82
N ASN A 65 -14.55 -0.76 9.92
CA ASN A 65 -13.42 -1.65 10.22
C ASN A 65 -12.16 -1.39 9.39
N ILE A 66 -12.01 -0.21 8.81
CA ILE A 66 -10.88 0.08 7.90
C ILE A 66 -9.54 -0.16 8.60
N GLU A 67 -9.34 0.43 9.76
CA GLU A 67 -8.07 0.31 10.47
C GLU A 67 -7.86 -1.10 11.03
N SER A 68 -8.92 -1.73 11.56
CA SER A 68 -8.80 -3.07 12.15
C SER A 68 -8.52 -4.14 11.10
N VAL A 69 -9.03 -4.00 9.88
CA VAL A 69 -8.73 -4.91 8.78
C VAL A 69 -7.24 -4.83 8.41
N LEU A 70 -6.65 -3.65 8.50
CA LEU A 70 -5.25 -3.41 8.15
C LEU A 70 -4.28 -3.55 9.33
N ALA A 71 -4.78 -3.73 10.55
CA ALA A 71 -3.95 -3.87 11.75
C ALA A 71 -2.94 -5.01 11.66
N PRO A 72 -3.24 -6.19 11.08
CA PRO A 72 -2.25 -7.26 10.93
C PRO A 72 -1.01 -6.84 10.14
N VAL A 73 -1.15 -5.96 9.15
CA VAL A 73 -0.01 -5.42 8.38
C VAL A 73 0.89 -4.59 9.30
N LYS A 74 0.30 -3.70 10.08
CA LYS A 74 1.06 -2.87 11.03
C LYS A 74 1.76 -3.74 12.08
N ASP A 75 1.04 -4.71 12.64
CA ASP A 75 1.58 -5.59 13.67
C ASP A 75 2.77 -6.41 13.15
N ALA A 76 2.68 -6.94 11.93
CA ALA A 76 3.77 -7.69 11.32
C ALA A 76 5.00 -6.82 11.08
N CYS A 77 4.80 -5.58 10.63
CA CYS A 77 5.90 -4.64 10.40
C CYS A 77 6.56 -4.23 11.73
N ASP A 78 5.76 -3.97 12.77
CA ASP A 78 6.26 -3.59 14.09
C ASP A 78 7.02 -4.72 14.78
N ALA A 79 6.74 -5.99 14.43
CA ALA A 79 7.39 -7.15 14.99
C ALA A 79 8.79 -7.42 14.40
N VAL A 80 9.18 -6.74 13.31
CA VAL A 80 10.51 -6.91 12.70
C VAL A 80 11.55 -6.35 13.67
N PRO A 81 12.58 -7.15 14.07
CA PRO A 81 13.63 -6.64 14.93
C PRO A 81 14.42 -5.51 14.28
N THR A 82 14.63 -4.41 15.03
CA THR A 82 15.38 -3.26 14.54
C THR A 82 16.87 -3.32 14.93
N ASP A 83 17.22 -4.21 15.84
CA ASP A 83 18.58 -4.39 16.37
C ASP A 83 19.39 -5.46 15.65
N VAL A 84 18.78 -6.16 14.69
CA VAL A 84 19.43 -7.18 13.87
C VAL A 84 19.74 -6.60 12.49
N ILE A 85 21.01 -6.67 12.07
CA ILE A 85 21.45 -6.13 10.77
C ILE A 85 22.22 -7.20 10.02
N PRO A 86 21.75 -7.64 8.82
CA PRO A 86 20.50 -7.26 8.18
C PRO A 86 19.28 -7.81 8.93
N PRO A 87 18.09 -7.18 8.77
CA PRO A 87 16.87 -7.72 9.35
C PRO A 87 16.58 -9.13 8.83
N PRO A 88 15.98 -10.01 9.63
CA PRO A 88 15.61 -11.34 9.15
C PRO A 88 14.59 -11.25 8.02
N ASP A 89 14.62 -12.22 7.12
CA ASP A 89 13.65 -12.32 6.04
C ASP A 89 12.24 -12.52 6.61
N PRO A 90 11.21 -11.89 5.99
CA PRO A 90 9.83 -12.11 6.40
C PRO A 90 9.44 -13.59 6.31
N ASP A 91 8.65 -14.07 7.29
CA ASP A 91 8.08 -15.40 7.23
C ASP A 91 7.13 -15.49 6.03
N PRO A 92 7.37 -16.40 5.07
CA PRO A 92 6.51 -16.53 3.89
C PRO A 92 5.04 -16.80 4.21
N ALA A 93 4.76 -17.53 5.31
CA ALA A 93 3.39 -17.81 5.72
C ALA A 93 2.67 -16.53 6.18
N VAL A 94 3.35 -15.69 6.94
CA VAL A 94 2.79 -14.40 7.38
C VAL A 94 2.56 -13.49 6.18
N VAL A 95 3.51 -13.41 5.27
CA VAL A 95 3.37 -12.60 4.05
C VAL A 95 2.18 -13.07 3.21
N ALA A 96 2.01 -14.38 3.04
CA ALA A 96 0.89 -14.94 2.28
C ALA A 96 -0.45 -14.56 2.92
N GLU A 97 -0.57 -14.61 4.25
CA GLU A 97 -1.78 -14.20 4.95
C GLU A 97 -2.09 -12.72 4.76
N LEU A 98 -1.07 -11.86 4.84
CA LEU A 98 -1.25 -10.41 4.65
C LEU A 98 -1.70 -10.08 3.23
N ARG A 99 -1.18 -10.80 2.24
CA ARG A 99 -1.55 -10.61 0.83
C ARG A 99 -2.99 -10.98 0.54
N GLU A 100 -3.59 -11.85 1.35
CA GLU A 100 -4.99 -12.26 1.20
C GLU A 100 -5.97 -11.25 1.83
N ILE A 101 -5.51 -10.30 2.62
CA ILE A 101 -6.37 -9.26 3.19
C ILE A 101 -7.00 -8.45 2.05
N VAL A 102 -8.30 -8.27 2.13
CA VAL A 102 -9.05 -7.47 1.15
C VAL A 102 -8.97 -6.00 1.53
N LEU A 103 -8.64 -5.16 0.55
CA LEU A 103 -8.62 -3.71 0.71
C LEU A 103 -9.98 -3.25 1.25
N PRO A 104 -10.04 -2.56 2.41
CA PRO A 104 -11.32 -2.29 3.09
C PRO A 104 -12.08 -1.08 2.53
N ILE A 105 -11.79 -0.65 1.33
CA ILE A 105 -12.51 0.42 0.63
C ILE A 105 -12.87 -0.05 -0.78
N ASP A 106 -13.70 0.73 -1.48
CA ASP A 106 -14.16 0.37 -2.82
C ASP A 106 -12.99 0.10 -3.76
N ASP A 107 -13.12 -0.92 -4.60
CA ASP A 107 -12.09 -1.32 -5.57
C ASP A 107 -11.68 -0.19 -6.52
N ARG A 108 -12.53 0.80 -6.74
CA ARG A 108 -12.20 1.95 -7.59
C ARG A 108 -11.05 2.79 -7.04
N TYR A 109 -10.74 2.66 -5.75
CA TYR A 109 -9.61 3.37 -5.12
C TYR A 109 -8.31 2.56 -5.11
N ALA A 110 -8.34 1.32 -5.63
CA ALA A 110 -7.15 0.47 -5.61
C ALA A 110 -5.99 1.06 -6.43
N GLU A 111 -6.29 1.66 -7.57
CA GLU A 111 -5.27 2.29 -8.41
C GLU A 111 -4.67 3.52 -7.73
N ALA A 112 -5.50 4.33 -7.07
CA ALA A 112 -5.02 5.46 -6.28
C ALA A 112 -4.09 5.00 -5.16
N ASP A 113 -4.48 3.94 -4.46
CA ASP A 113 -3.65 3.33 -3.41
C ASP A 113 -2.30 2.89 -3.98
N ALA A 114 -2.30 2.21 -5.12
CA ALA A 114 -1.07 1.73 -5.74
C ALA A 114 -0.11 2.88 -6.07
N TYR A 115 -0.59 3.98 -6.63
CA TYR A 115 0.25 5.13 -6.95
C TYR A 115 0.81 5.79 -5.70
N LEU A 116 -0.01 5.98 -4.66
CA LEU A 116 0.46 6.60 -3.41
C LEU A 116 1.48 5.72 -2.69
N ALA A 117 1.25 4.41 -2.65
CA ALA A 117 2.18 3.47 -2.05
C ALA A 117 3.50 3.43 -2.82
N ALA A 118 3.44 3.42 -4.16
CA ALA A 118 4.63 3.45 -5.01
C ALA A 118 5.44 4.73 -4.79
N ALA A 119 4.78 5.88 -4.67
CA ALA A 119 5.43 7.15 -4.37
C ALA A 119 6.21 7.08 -3.06
N ASP A 120 5.59 6.55 -2.00
CA ASP A 120 6.24 6.39 -0.71
C ASP A 120 7.47 5.48 -0.79
N LEU A 121 7.38 4.36 -1.51
CA LEU A 121 8.52 3.46 -1.69
C LEU A 121 9.68 4.15 -2.41
N LEU A 122 9.39 4.88 -3.48
CA LEU A 122 10.42 5.60 -4.24
C LEU A 122 11.07 6.72 -3.41
N GLU A 123 10.34 7.35 -2.51
CA GLU A 123 10.87 8.37 -1.62
C GLU A 123 11.83 7.80 -0.58
N THR A 124 11.71 6.53 -0.22
CA THR A 124 12.66 5.90 0.70
C THR A 124 14.04 5.69 0.08
N ASP A 125 14.14 5.79 -1.25
CA ASP A 125 15.40 5.71 -1.97
C ASP A 125 15.83 7.10 -2.42
N ASN A 126 16.59 7.76 -1.58
CA ASN A 126 17.04 9.15 -1.80
C ASN A 126 18.27 9.26 -2.70
N SER A 127 18.76 8.14 -3.24
CA SER A 127 19.98 8.12 -4.03
C SER A 127 19.80 8.57 -5.48
N ASP A 128 18.54 8.71 -5.93
CA ASP A 128 18.24 8.97 -7.34
C ASP A 128 17.18 10.08 -7.49
N THR A 129 17.57 11.16 -8.18
CA THR A 129 16.66 12.28 -8.47
C THR A 129 15.50 11.88 -9.38
N VAL A 130 15.69 10.89 -10.26
CA VAL A 130 14.63 10.36 -11.12
C VAL A 130 13.54 9.72 -10.25
N ASN A 131 13.92 9.00 -9.19
CA ASN A 131 12.95 8.43 -8.26
C ASN A 131 12.14 9.52 -7.55
N ALA A 132 12.76 10.62 -7.16
CA ALA A 132 12.06 11.74 -6.54
C ALA A 132 11.02 12.36 -7.47
N GLN A 133 11.39 12.57 -8.74
CA GLN A 133 10.48 13.11 -9.75
C GLN A 133 9.32 12.16 -10.05
N THR A 134 9.61 10.86 -10.14
CA THR A 134 8.59 9.83 -10.36
C THR A 134 7.65 9.75 -9.16
N ALA A 135 8.19 9.82 -7.93
CA ALA A 135 7.39 9.83 -6.72
C ALA A 135 6.41 11.01 -6.70
N ASP A 136 6.87 12.20 -7.04
CA ASP A 136 6.01 13.39 -7.10
C ASP A 136 4.88 13.21 -8.11
N ARG A 137 5.18 12.66 -9.27
CA ARG A 137 4.18 12.39 -10.31
C ARG A 137 3.16 11.36 -9.84
N TYR A 138 3.60 10.26 -9.24
CA TYR A 138 2.71 9.22 -8.74
C TYR A 138 1.83 9.75 -7.60
N ARG A 139 2.38 10.56 -6.72
CA ARG A 139 1.60 11.16 -5.63
C ARG A 139 0.50 12.06 -6.18
N ALA A 140 0.81 12.89 -7.17
CA ALA A 140 -0.16 13.75 -7.81
C ALA A 140 -1.28 12.93 -8.49
N LEU A 141 -0.91 11.88 -9.24
CA LEU A 141 -1.87 10.98 -9.90
C LEU A 141 -2.74 10.24 -8.87
N GLY A 142 -2.12 9.71 -7.82
CA GLY A 142 -2.85 8.98 -6.79
C GLY A 142 -3.88 9.86 -6.07
N ARG A 143 -3.50 11.07 -5.71
CA ARG A 143 -4.42 12.01 -5.07
C ARG A 143 -5.54 12.43 -6.01
N GLU A 144 -5.24 12.65 -7.28
CA GLU A 144 -6.26 12.97 -8.29
C GLU A 144 -7.28 11.83 -8.43
N LEU A 145 -6.81 10.58 -8.56
CA LEU A 145 -7.69 9.42 -8.66
C LEU A 145 -8.52 9.23 -7.40
N ALA A 146 -7.94 9.43 -6.24
CA ALA A 146 -8.63 9.27 -4.96
C ALA A 146 -9.68 10.35 -4.73
N SER A 147 -9.54 11.52 -5.34
CA SER A 147 -10.48 12.64 -5.18
C SER A 147 -11.77 12.47 -5.96
N LYS A 148 -11.82 11.53 -6.87
CA LYS A 148 -12.99 11.23 -7.69
C LYS A 148 -13.89 10.21 -7.04
#